data_6b83bdff93a1718de01fbe938653043e
#
_entry.id   6b83bdff93a1718de01fbe938653043e
#
_cell.length_a   1.000
_cell.length_b   1.000
_cell.length_c   1.000
_cell.angle_alpha   90.00
_cell.angle_beta   90.00
_cell.angle_gamma   90.00
#
_symmetry.space_group_name_H-M   'P 1'
#
loop_
_entity.id
_entity.type
_entity.pdbx_description
1 polymer ?
#
loop_
_entity_poly.entity_id
_entity_poly.type
_entity_poly.pdbx_seq_one_letter_code
_entity_poly.pdbx_strand_id
1 'polypeptide(L)'
;FRQFSLFKNGGFNLESFEQAIRDEAKSGSVRVILNFPQNPSGYSPTKDEAEKICQILKDVASSGVKILAISDDAYFGLNYEDNIEPESLFARTCDLHPNILAVKIDGPTKEDFVWGFRSGFLTFGNSTLTSEQYTALITKLMGIIRSSVSCSSTPPQSLLLRAIKDPATNIQKNEYRNILEERYKIVRNFCNTHKCSCLEPLPFNSGYFMSFNVIGKDSEQLRKKLLNEYGIGVVSIDSKTLRVAFSSIEKEKLETVYEAIFKAAEEL
;
A
#
# COMPACT_ATOMS: atom_id res chain seq x y z
N PHE A 1 18.42 -4.88 -2.39
CA PHE A 1 17.34 -3.97 -1.97
C PHE A 1 17.91 -2.91 -1.06
N ARG A 2 17.59 -1.64 -1.36
CA ARG A 2 17.86 -0.51 -0.47
C ARG A 2 16.54 -0.08 0.18
N GLN A 3 16.54 0.04 1.49
CA GLN A 3 15.43 0.58 2.27
C GLN A 3 15.73 2.03 2.63
N PHE A 4 14.71 2.82 2.85
CA PHE A 4 14.79 4.18 3.35
C PHE A 4 13.76 4.40 4.46
N SER A 5 13.99 5.40 5.31
CA SER A 5 13.04 5.75 6.36
C SER A 5 11.78 6.32 5.74
N LEU A 6 10.65 5.60 5.90
CA LEU A 6 9.40 5.90 5.20
C LEU A 6 8.73 7.19 5.69
N PHE A 7 8.86 7.50 7.00
CA PHE A 7 8.16 8.62 7.62
C PHE A 7 9.09 9.63 8.27
N LYS A 8 8.71 10.90 8.19
CA LYS A 8 9.31 12.05 8.88
C LYS A 8 8.22 13.08 9.17
N ASN A 9 8.17 13.58 10.41
CA ASN A 9 7.21 14.61 10.81
C ASN A 9 5.73 14.30 10.49
N GLY A 10 5.35 13.03 10.64
CA GLY A 10 3.97 12.58 10.41
C GLY A 10 3.55 12.38 8.95
N GLY A 11 4.45 12.54 7.98
CA GLY A 11 4.23 12.34 6.55
C GLY A 11 5.29 11.48 5.88
N PHE A 12 5.24 11.38 4.55
CA PHE A 12 6.22 10.65 3.76
C PHE A 12 7.59 11.34 3.78
N ASN A 13 8.66 10.59 4.00
CA ASN A 13 10.01 11.10 4.10
C ASN A 13 10.64 11.32 2.71
N LEU A 14 10.28 12.44 2.07
CA LEU A 14 10.77 12.80 0.74
C LEU A 14 12.30 12.91 0.66
N GLU A 15 12.95 13.40 1.72
CA GLU A 15 14.41 13.55 1.74
C GLU A 15 15.10 12.17 1.69
N SER A 16 14.65 11.24 2.52
CA SER A 16 15.19 9.89 2.56
C SER A 16 14.89 9.12 1.25
N PHE A 17 13.71 9.33 0.68
CA PHE A 17 13.34 8.80 -0.62
C PHE A 17 14.25 9.34 -1.73
N GLU A 18 14.41 10.65 -1.84
CA GLU A 18 15.26 11.28 -2.83
C GLU A 18 16.71 10.80 -2.72
N GLN A 19 17.25 10.75 -1.50
CA GLN A 19 18.61 10.23 -1.28
C GLN A 19 18.75 8.79 -1.76
N ALA A 20 17.80 7.92 -1.44
CA ALA A 20 17.82 6.52 -1.89
C ALA A 20 17.78 6.41 -3.42
N ILE A 21 16.90 7.17 -4.09
CA ILE A 21 16.80 7.19 -5.56
C ILE A 21 18.09 7.68 -6.20
N ARG A 22 18.68 8.78 -5.69
CA ARG A 22 19.94 9.33 -6.22
C ARG A 22 21.14 8.40 -5.99
N ASP A 23 21.15 7.68 -4.88
CA ASP A 23 22.21 6.69 -4.62
C ASP A 23 22.13 5.49 -5.57
N GLU A 24 20.94 4.96 -5.83
CA GLU A 24 20.75 3.88 -6.81
C GLU A 24 21.03 4.35 -8.25
N ALA A 25 20.72 5.62 -8.55
CA ALA A 25 20.98 6.23 -9.87
C ALA A 25 22.46 6.19 -10.30
N LYS A 26 23.40 6.11 -9.36
CA LYS A 26 24.84 5.97 -9.63
C LYS A 26 25.17 4.72 -10.45
N SER A 27 24.30 3.70 -10.44
CA SER A 27 24.42 2.50 -11.27
C SER A 27 23.91 2.67 -12.71
N GLY A 28 23.35 3.83 -13.06
CA GLY A 28 22.75 4.12 -14.37
C GLY A 28 21.29 3.67 -14.52
N SER A 29 20.74 2.97 -13.53
CA SER A 29 19.32 2.57 -13.53
C SER A 29 18.76 2.46 -12.13
N VAL A 30 17.47 2.75 -11.98
CA VAL A 30 16.71 2.65 -10.72
C VAL A 30 15.49 1.75 -10.93
N ARG A 31 15.21 0.88 -9.95
CA ARG A 31 13.94 0.18 -9.84
C ARG A 31 13.33 0.54 -8.50
N VAL A 32 12.17 1.20 -8.53
CA VAL A 32 11.47 1.63 -7.33
C VAL A 32 10.09 1.00 -7.28
N ILE A 33 9.71 0.52 -6.09
CA ILE A 33 8.35 0.03 -5.80
C ILE A 33 7.72 1.01 -4.84
N LEU A 34 6.59 1.56 -5.23
CA LEU A 34 5.75 2.49 -4.47
C LEU A 34 4.43 1.78 -4.16
N ASN A 35 4.29 1.30 -2.93
CA ASN A 35 3.10 0.59 -2.47
C ASN A 35 2.20 1.56 -1.70
N PHE A 36 1.07 1.96 -2.30
CA PHE A 36 0.09 2.86 -1.70
C PHE A 36 -1.35 2.48 -2.08
N PRO A 37 -2.27 2.40 -1.10
CA PRO A 37 -2.06 2.42 0.36
C PRO A 37 -1.02 1.40 0.84
N GLN A 38 -0.11 1.84 1.67
CA GLN A 38 1.06 1.07 2.08
C GLN A 38 0.69 -0.03 3.09
N ASN A 39 1.17 -1.23 2.85
CA ASN A 39 1.16 -2.31 3.84
C ASN A 39 2.59 -2.45 4.40
N PRO A 40 2.80 -2.26 5.72
CA PRO A 40 1.84 -2.45 6.82
C PRO A 40 1.25 -1.16 7.44
N SER A 41 1.67 0.03 7.06
CA SER A 41 1.31 1.25 7.81
C SER A 41 -0.11 1.75 7.57
N GLY A 42 -0.71 1.49 6.39
CA GLY A 42 -1.98 2.08 6.00
C GLY A 42 -1.86 3.54 5.56
N TYR A 43 -0.72 3.92 4.98
CA TYR A 43 -0.45 5.28 4.53
C TYR A 43 -0.53 5.40 3.00
N SER A 44 -1.13 6.50 2.54
CA SER A 44 -1.07 6.97 1.16
C SER A 44 -0.53 8.41 1.14
N PRO A 45 0.24 8.79 0.09
CA PRO A 45 0.78 10.13 0.00
C PRO A 45 -0.33 11.17 -0.18
N THR A 46 -0.09 12.35 0.34
CA THR A 46 -0.88 13.53 0.01
C THR A 46 -0.65 13.95 -1.44
N LYS A 47 -1.52 14.82 -1.96
CA LYS A 47 -1.38 15.37 -3.32
C LYS A 47 -0.02 16.03 -3.53
N ASP A 48 0.43 16.83 -2.53
CA ASP A 48 1.73 17.51 -2.56
C ASP A 48 2.91 16.53 -2.51
N GLU A 49 2.80 15.46 -1.71
CA GLU A 49 3.83 14.42 -1.64
C GLU A 49 3.91 13.63 -2.94
N ALA A 50 2.76 13.28 -3.53
CA ALA A 50 2.69 12.60 -4.82
C ALA A 50 3.36 13.41 -5.94
N GLU A 51 3.12 14.72 -5.97
CA GLU A 51 3.79 15.63 -6.92
C GLU A 51 5.29 15.65 -6.71
N LYS A 52 5.76 15.77 -5.47
CA LYS A 52 7.19 15.79 -5.14
C LYS A 52 7.88 14.45 -5.44
N ILE A 53 7.22 13.33 -5.17
CA ILE A 53 7.72 12.00 -5.57
C ILE A 53 7.94 11.95 -7.09
N CYS A 54 6.95 12.40 -7.87
CA CYS A 54 7.06 12.45 -9.33
C CYS A 54 8.16 13.41 -9.79
N GLN A 55 8.31 14.58 -9.16
CA GLN A 55 9.37 15.52 -9.50
C GLN A 55 10.77 14.94 -9.26
N ILE A 56 10.98 14.25 -8.12
CA ILE A 56 12.26 13.56 -7.82
C ILE A 56 12.59 12.53 -8.90
N LEU A 57 11.61 11.70 -9.29
CA LEU A 57 11.80 10.70 -10.34
C LEU A 57 12.12 11.36 -11.70
N LYS A 58 11.43 12.44 -12.04
CA LYS A 58 11.65 13.19 -13.28
C LYS A 58 13.05 13.80 -13.34
N ASP A 59 13.50 14.42 -12.25
CA ASP A 59 14.82 15.04 -12.17
C ASP A 59 15.95 14.02 -12.35
N VAL A 60 15.81 12.85 -11.71
CA VAL A 60 16.78 11.77 -11.86
C VAL A 60 16.73 11.18 -13.27
N ALA A 61 15.56 10.98 -13.86
CA ALA A 61 15.41 10.51 -15.22
C ALA A 61 16.03 11.48 -16.26
N SER A 62 15.90 12.80 -15.99
CA SER A 62 16.45 13.85 -16.85
C SER A 62 17.98 13.89 -16.87
N SER A 63 18.65 13.29 -15.87
CA SER A 63 20.11 13.10 -15.89
C SER A 63 20.57 11.89 -16.73
N GLY A 64 19.67 11.25 -17.46
CA GLY A 64 19.97 10.09 -18.33
C GLY A 64 19.76 8.73 -17.66
N VAL A 65 19.36 8.69 -16.40
CA VAL A 65 19.11 7.45 -15.63
C VAL A 65 17.79 6.81 -16.08
N LYS A 66 17.81 5.51 -16.31
CA LYS A 66 16.60 4.72 -16.63
C LYS A 66 15.89 4.30 -15.35
N ILE A 67 14.60 4.60 -15.25
CA ILE A 67 13.79 4.29 -14.07
C ILE A 67 12.68 3.32 -14.43
N LEU A 68 12.55 2.24 -13.66
CA LEU A 68 11.38 1.39 -13.59
C LEU A 68 10.60 1.80 -12.35
N ALA A 69 9.49 2.54 -12.52
CA ALA A 69 8.61 2.98 -11.45
C ALA A 69 7.42 2.04 -11.34
N ILE A 70 7.36 1.24 -10.27
CA ILE A 70 6.30 0.25 -10.04
C ILE A 70 5.36 0.79 -8.98
N SER A 71 4.12 1.05 -9.36
CA SER A 71 3.01 1.35 -8.45
C SER A 71 2.33 0.04 -8.05
N ASP A 72 2.49 -0.36 -6.79
CA ASP A 72 1.77 -1.49 -6.21
C ASP A 72 0.47 -0.97 -5.58
N ASP A 73 -0.60 -1.09 -6.34
CA ASP A 73 -1.94 -0.56 -6.06
C ASP A 73 -2.86 -1.61 -5.41
N ALA A 74 -2.30 -2.58 -4.68
CA ALA A 74 -3.07 -3.67 -4.08
C ALA A 74 -4.25 -3.21 -3.19
N TYR A 75 -4.20 -2.00 -2.65
CA TYR A 75 -5.24 -1.38 -1.80
C TYR A 75 -5.83 -0.11 -2.41
N PHE A 76 -5.73 0.05 -3.73
CA PHE A 76 -6.20 1.23 -4.45
C PHE A 76 -7.65 1.59 -4.10
N GLY A 77 -7.93 2.91 -4.02
CA GLY A 77 -9.26 3.44 -3.74
C GLY A 77 -9.71 3.43 -2.28
N LEU A 78 -8.91 2.86 -1.37
CA LEU A 78 -9.22 2.80 0.08
C LEU A 78 -8.61 3.98 0.83
N ASN A 79 -8.91 5.20 0.42
CA ASN A 79 -8.48 6.46 1.03
C ASN A 79 -9.59 7.03 1.91
N TYR A 80 -9.24 7.56 3.09
CA TYR A 80 -10.20 8.01 4.11
C TYR A 80 -10.05 9.48 4.50
N GLU A 81 -9.10 10.21 3.90
CA GLU A 81 -8.88 11.65 4.11
C GLU A 81 -8.86 12.40 2.77
N ASP A 82 -9.32 13.66 2.76
CA ASP A 82 -9.56 14.43 1.51
C ASP A 82 -8.27 14.94 0.84
N ASN A 83 -7.19 15.05 1.59
CA ASN A 83 -5.90 15.57 1.09
C ASN A 83 -5.03 14.50 0.41
N ILE A 84 -5.46 13.24 0.43
CA ILE A 84 -4.73 12.14 -0.19
C ILE A 84 -4.82 12.24 -1.71
N GLU A 85 -3.75 11.79 -2.39
CA GLU A 85 -3.77 11.59 -3.84
C GLU A 85 -4.82 10.54 -4.22
N PRO A 86 -5.87 10.92 -4.97
CA PRO A 86 -6.95 9.99 -5.30
C PRO A 86 -6.61 9.02 -6.42
N GLU A 87 -5.61 9.37 -7.25
CA GLU A 87 -5.19 8.58 -8.39
C GLU A 87 -3.98 7.71 -8.06
N SER A 88 -3.80 6.63 -8.82
CA SER A 88 -2.57 5.87 -8.77
C SER A 88 -1.37 6.72 -9.21
N LEU A 89 -0.23 6.57 -8.53
CA LEU A 89 1.01 7.19 -8.99
C LEU A 89 1.42 6.74 -10.40
N PHE A 90 0.90 5.61 -10.88
CA PHE A 90 1.04 5.20 -12.27
C PHE A 90 0.50 6.26 -13.24
N ALA A 91 -0.67 6.85 -12.96
CA ALA A 91 -1.26 7.88 -13.81
C ALA A 91 -0.35 9.11 -13.95
N ARG A 92 0.40 9.45 -12.90
CA ARG A 92 1.35 10.56 -12.90
C ARG A 92 2.71 10.21 -13.51
N THR A 93 3.09 8.92 -13.53
CA THR A 93 4.42 8.49 -13.98
C THR A 93 4.44 7.95 -15.40
N CYS A 94 3.31 7.53 -15.97
CA CYS A 94 3.24 6.85 -17.28
C CYS A 94 3.71 7.71 -18.46
N ASP A 95 3.54 9.02 -18.39
CA ASP A 95 4.00 9.99 -19.41
C ASP A 95 4.99 11.02 -18.87
N LEU A 96 5.56 10.77 -17.70
CA LEU A 96 6.35 11.76 -16.97
C LEU A 96 7.69 12.09 -17.65
N HIS A 97 8.38 11.07 -18.18
CA HIS A 97 9.67 11.22 -18.85
C HIS A 97 10.02 9.98 -19.72
N PRO A 98 10.66 10.15 -20.91
CA PRO A 98 11.06 9.01 -21.77
C PRO A 98 11.88 7.91 -21.08
N ASN A 99 12.71 8.27 -20.11
CA ASN A 99 13.52 7.33 -19.34
C ASN A 99 12.78 6.67 -18.17
N ILE A 100 11.47 6.91 -17.99
CA ILE A 100 10.65 6.26 -16.96
C ILE A 100 9.71 5.26 -17.62
N LEU A 101 9.89 3.98 -17.31
CA LEU A 101 8.90 2.96 -17.57
C LEU A 101 8.04 2.81 -16.30
N ALA A 102 6.79 3.25 -16.38
CA ALA A 102 5.83 3.06 -15.31
C ALA A 102 5.17 1.68 -15.42
N VAL A 103 4.96 1.05 -14.28
CA VAL A 103 4.24 -0.23 -14.16
C VAL A 103 3.21 -0.10 -13.05
N LYS A 104 1.97 -0.47 -13.34
CA LYS A 104 0.93 -0.62 -12.33
C LYS A 104 0.70 -2.10 -12.06
N ILE A 105 0.71 -2.48 -10.79
CA ILE A 105 0.32 -3.80 -10.30
C ILE A 105 -0.96 -3.61 -9.51
N ASP A 106 -2.07 -4.10 -10.02
CA ASP A 106 -3.36 -3.98 -9.36
C ASP A 106 -4.23 -5.22 -9.53
N GLY A 107 -5.40 -5.19 -8.92
CA GLY A 107 -6.36 -6.27 -9.06
C GLY A 107 -7.55 -6.16 -8.10
N PRO A 108 -8.60 -6.92 -8.36
CA PRO A 108 -9.87 -6.83 -7.67
C PRO A 108 -9.84 -7.34 -6.22
N THR A 109 -8.71 -7.91 -5.81
CA THR A 109 -8.59 -8.60 -4.49
C THR A 109 -9.09 -7.73 -3.33
N LYS A 110 -8.70 -6.45 -3.28
CA LYS A 110 -9.07 -5.50 -2.23
C LYS A 110 -10.05 -4.44 -2.74
N GLU A 111 -9.82 -3.91 -3.93
CA GLU A 111 -10.65 -2.90 -4.55
C GLU A 111 -12.09 -3.36 -4.76
N ASP A 112 -12.29 -4.63 -5.15
CA ASP A 112 -13.61 -5.24 -5.38
C ASP A 112 -14.00 -6.25 -4.27
N PHE A 113 -13.23 -6.33 -3.17
CA PHE A 113 -13.49 -7.23 -2.03
C PHE A 113 -13.60 -8.72 -2.38
N VAL A 114 -12.87 -9.16 -3.41
CA VAL A 114 -12.93 -10.56 -3.92
C VAL A 114 -11.63 -11.33 -3.69
N TRP A 115 -11.23 -11.45 -2.44
CA TRP A 115 -9.94 -12.04 -2.02
C TRP A 115 -9.65 -13.43 -2.59
N GLY A 116 -10.68 -14.22 -2.87
CA GLY A 116 -10.59 -15.59 -3.40
C GLY A 116 -10.34 -15.66 -4.91
N PHE A 117 -10.53 -14.59 -5.67
CA PHE A 117 -10.45 -14.62 -7.14
C PHE A 117 -9.03 -14.81 -7.66
N ARG A 118 -8.02 -14.38 -6.92
CA ARG A 118 -6.60 -14.56 -7.26
C ARG A 118 -6.26 -14.07 -8.67
N SER A 119 -6.85 -12.95 -9.08
CA SER A 119 -6.59 -12.28 -10.35
C SER A 119 -5.87 -10.96 -10.10
N GLY A 120 -5.00 -10.58 -11.02
CA GLY A 120 -4.28 -9.31 -10.99
C GLY A 120 -3.91 -8.87 -12.39
N PHE A 121 -3.53 -7.62 -12.53
CA PHE A 121 -3.22 -6.97 -13.80
C PHE A 121 -1.85 -6.29 -13.72
N LEU A 122 -1.13 -6.32 -14.84
CA LEU A 122 0.06 -5.51 -15.06
C LEU A 122 -0.23 -4.54 -16.19
N THR A 123 -0.08 -3.25 -15.90
CA THR A 123 -0.24 -2.19 -16.89
C THR A 123 1.09 -1.46 -17.05
N PHE A 124 1.46 -1.15 -18.29
CA PHE A 124 2.71 -0.46 -18.62
C PHE A 124 2.42 0.87 -19.25
N GLY A 125 3.20 1.89 -18.93
CA GLY A 125 3.10 3.23 -19.51
C GLY A 125 4.47 3.86 -19.71
N ASN A 126 4.69 4.40 -20.92
CA ASN A 126 5.82 5.24 -21.27
C ASN A 126 5.48 5.97 -22.58
N SER A 127 5.77 7.27 -22.64
CA SER A 127 5.40 8.14 -23.76
C SER A 127 6.14 7.85 -25.08
N THR A 128 7.20 7.04 -25.05
CA THR A 128 8.08 6.83 -26.23
C THR A 128 8.15 5.38 -26.71
N LEU A 129 7.56 4.43 -25.97
CA LEU A 129 7.54 3.03 -26.41
C LEU A 129 6.60 2.84 -27.60
N THR A 130 7.08 2.10 -28.61
CA THR A 130 6.28 1.72 -29.77
C THR A 130 5.37 0.53 -29.49
N SER A 131 4.36 0.32 -30.34
CA SER A 131 3.48 -0.85 -30.25
C SER A 131 4.22 -2.17 -30.30
N GLU A 132 5.31 -2.26 -31.09
CA GLU A 132 6.14 -3.45 -31.19
C GLU A 132 6.90 -3.73 -29.88
N GLN A 133 7.37 -2.67 -29.21
CA GLN A 133 8.04 -2.79 -27.91
C GLN A 133 7.06 -3.24 -26.81
N TYR A 134 5.85 -2.71 -26.79
CA TYR A 134 4.81 -3.21 -25.89
C TYR A 134 4.45 -4.67 -26.20
N THR A 135 4.33 -5.04 -27.46
CA THR A 135 4.06 -6.43 -27.87
C THR A 135 5.17 -7.37 -27.41
N ALA A 136 6.43 -6.98 -27.56
CA ALA A 136 7.57 -7.77 -27.11
C ALA A 136 7.56 -7.95 -25.57
N LEU A 137 7.22 -6.90 -24.82
CA LEU A 137 7.10 -6.95 -23.37
C LEU A 137 5.98 -7.90 -22.93
N ILE A 138 4.80 -7.78 -23.52
CA ILE A 138 3.63 -8.65 -23.25
C ILE A 138 3.99 -10.12 -23.57
N THR A 139 4.64 -10.38 -24.68
CA THR A 139 5.05 -11.73 -25.11
C THR A 139 6.00 -12.36 -24.08
N LYS A 140 6.98 -11.59 -23.57
CA LYS A 140 7.88 -12.06 -22.49
C LYS A 140 7.10 -12.40 -21.21
N LEU A 141 6.16 -11.55 -20.82
CA LEU A 141 5.35 -11.78 -19.62
C LEU A 141 4.42 -13.01 -19.78
N MET A 142 3.85 -13.21 -20.96
CA MET A 142 3.09 -14.43 -21.27
C MET A 142 3.98 -15.69 -21.11
N GLY A 143 5.24 -15.63 -21.58
CA GLY A 143 6.20 -16.70 -21.36
C GLY A 143 6.50 -16.97 -19.88
N ILE A 144 6.67 -15.92 -19.08
CA ILE A 144 6.89 -16.03 -17.62
C ILE A 144 5.66 -16.63 -16.94
N ILE A 145 4.45 -16.17 -17.25
CA ILE A 145 3.19 -16.73 -16.71
C ILE A 145 3.11 -18.21 -17.09
N ARG A 146 3.34 -18.54 -18.35
CA ARG A 146 3.25 -19.92 -18.81
C ARG A 146 4.24 -20.86 -18.13
N SER A 147 5.45 -20.40 -17.86
CA SER A 147 6.50 -21.19 -17.21
C SER A 147 6.39 -21.26 -15.68
N SER A 148 5.62 -20.38 -15.04
CA SER A 148 5.46 -20.32 -13.58
C SER A 148 4.14 -20.92 -13.12
N VAL A 149 3.00 -20.25 -13.41
CA VAL A 149 1.66 -20.62 -12.94
C VAL A 149 0.77 -21.18 -14.04
N SER A 150 1.30 -21.30 -15.26
CA SER A 150 0.61 -21.77 -16.47
C SER A 150 -0.40 -20.78 -17.05
N CYS A 151 -1.40 -20.37 -16.29
CA CYS A 151 -2.38 -19.35 -16.68
C CYS A 151 -3.10 -18.80 -15.46
N SER A 152 -3.77 -17.68 -15.62
CA SER A 152 -4.74 -17.17 -14.66
C SER A 152 -6.07 -17.89 -14.81
N SER A 153 -6.81 -18.06 -13.71
CA SER A 153 -8.11 -18.73 -13.73
C SER A 153 -9.16 -17.92 -14.51
N THR A 154 -9.87 -18.55 -15.45
CA THR A 154 -10.89 -17.90 -16.28
C THR A 154 -12.21 -17.60 -15.53
N PRO A 155 -12.75 -18.49 -14.67
CA PRO A 155 -14.01 -18.23 -13.98
C PRO A 155 -14.01 -16.94 -13.15
N PRO A 156 -12.99 -16.64 -12.31
CA PRO A 156 -12.93 -15.37 -11.60
C PRO A 156 -12.91 -14.15 -12.53
N GLN A 157 -12.19 -14.20 -13.65
CA GLN A 157 -12.17 -13.10 -14.61
C GLN A 157 -13.55 -12.86 -15.23
N SER A 158 -14.28 -13.92 -15.57
CA SER A 158 -15.64 -13.84 -16.12
C SER A 158 -16.63 -13.28 -15.09
N LEU A 159 -16.53 -13.69 -13.83
CA LEU A 159 -17.35 -13.16 -12.74
C LEU A 159 -17.04 -11.68 -12.48
N LEU A 160 -15.78 -11.30 -12.45
CA LEU A 160 -15.35 -9.90 -12.31
C LEU A 160 -15.90 -9.04 -13.45
N LEU A 161 -15.79 -9.51 -14.69
CA LEU A 161 -16.31 -8.77 -15.85
C LEU A 161 -17.83 -8.57 -15.78
N ARG A 162 -18.57 -9.54 -15.25
CA ARG A 162 -20.01 -9.40 -15.00
C ARG A 162 -20.29 -8.39 -13.89
N ALA A 163 -19.55 -8.48 -12.78
CA ALA A 163 -19.69 -7.57 -11.65
C ALA A 163 -19.41 -6.11 -12.05
N ILE A 164 -18.35 -5.84 -12.79
CA ILE A 164 -18.02 -4.49 -13.28
C ILE A 164 -19.14 -3.90 -14.15
N LYS A 165 -19.86 -4.74 -14.89
CA LYS A 165 -20.97 -4.31 -15.76
C LYS A 165 -22.29 -4.14 -15.02
N ASP A 166 -22.40 -4.61 -13.79
CA ASP A 166 -23.60 -4.52 -12.98
C ASP A 166 -23.57 -3.25 -12.11
N PRO A 167 -24.51 -2.31 -12.31
CA PRO A 167 -24.58 -1.09 -11.49
C PRO A 167 -24.71 -1.34 -9.99
N ALA A 168 -25.31 -2.46 -9.57
CA ALA A 168 -25.45 -2.84 -8.17
C ALA A 168 -24.10 -3.08 -7.48
N THR A 169 -23.07 -3.50 -8.22
CA THR A 169 -21.73 -3.72 -7.69
C THR A 169 -21.13 -2.45 -7.10
N ASN A 170 -21.30 -1.30 -7.74
CA ASN A 170 -20.78 -0.03 -7.24
C ASN A 170 -21.46 0.39 -5.93
N ILE A 171 -22.76 0.11 -5.77
CA ILE A 171 -23.50 0.37 -4.53
C ILE A 171 -22.91 -0.47 -3.40
N GLN A 172 -22.75 -1.77 -3.62
CA GLN A 172 -22.17 -2.69 -2.65
C GLN A 172 -20.72 -2.35 -2.28
N LYS A 173 -19.90 -1.99 -3.26
CA LYS A 173 -18.52 -1.51 -3.01
C LYS A 173 -18.49 -0.30 -2.09
N ASN A 174 -19.37 0.67 -2.32
CA ASN A 174 -19.49 1.87 -1.49
C ASN A 174 -19.94 1.55 -0.07
N GLU A 175 -20.86 0.60 0.11
CA GLU A 175 -21.28 0.13 1.44
C GLU A 175 -20.09 -0.47 2.21
N TYR A 176 -19.32 -1.37 1.59
CA TYR A 176 -18.12 -1.95 2.20
C TYR A 176 -17.05 -0.89 2.50
N ARG A 177 -16.83 0.05 1.58
CA ARG A 177 -15.91 1.16 1.81
C ARG A 177 -16.32 2.02 3.00
N ASN A 178 -17.60 2.33 3.12
CA ASN A 178 -18.13 3.10 4.25
C ASN A 178 -17.91 2.39 5.60
N ILE A 179 -18.10 1.06 5.65
CA ILE A 179 -17.79 0.26 6.84
C ILE A 179 -16.30 0.40 7.23
N LEU A 180 -15.40 0.35 6.26
CA LEU A 180 -13.96 0.50 6.51
C LEU A 180 -13.61 1.93 6.96
N GLU A 181 -14.21 2.92 6.35
CA GLU A 181 -14.02 4.33 6.72
C GLU A 181 -14.51 4.62 8.14
N GLU A 182 -15.66 4.07 8.55
CA GLU A 182 -16.15 4.19 9.92
C GLU A 182 -15.17 3.56 10.92
N ARG A 183 -14.66 2.36 10.62
CA ARG A 183 -13.64 1.69 11.45
C ARG A 183 -12.36 2.50 11.53
N TYR A 184 -11.90 3.04 10.41
CA TYR A 184 -10.75 3.95 10.36
C TYR A 184 -10.96 5.16 11.30
N LYS A 185 -12.11 5.83 11.22
CA LYS A 185 -12.42 7.01 12.03
C LYS A 185 -12.37 6.71 13.53
N ILE A 186 -12.90 5.56 13.96
CA ILE A 186 -12.83 5.12 15.36
C ILE A 186 -11.39 4.94 15.80
N VAL A 187 -10.60 4.19 15.03
CA VAL A 187 -9.18 3.94 15.35
C VAL A 187 -8.36 5.22 15.34
N ARG A 188 -8.59 6.10 14.37
CA ARG A 188 -7.92 7.40 14.28
C ARG A 188 -8.23 8.27 15.50
N ASN A 189 -9.50 8.34 15.90
CA ASN A 189 -9.92 9.06 17.10
C ASN A 189 -9.29 8.46 18.36
N PHE A 190 -9.29 7.13 18.50
CA PHE A 190 -8.64 6.44 19.62
C PHE A 190 -7.16 6.80 19.73
N CYS A 191 -6.40 6.70 18.65
CA CYS A 191 -4.98 7.04 18.63
C CYS A 191 -4.69 8.53 18.94
N ASN A 192 -5.64 9.41 18.63
CA ASN A 192 -5.51 10.85 18.93
C ASN A 192 -5.78 11.16 20.41
N THR A 193 -6.71 10.46 21.03
CA THR A 193 -7.20 10.73 22.40
C THR A 193 -6.51 9.90 23.48
N HIS A 194 -5.98 8.73 23.13
CA HIS A 194 -5.27 7.86 24.05
C HIS A 194 -3.77 7.84 23.77
N LYS A 195 -2.96 7.82 24.80
CA LYS A 195 -1.50 7.80 24.70
C LYS A 195 -0.95 6.61 25.48
N CYS A 196 0.06 5.98 24.92
CA CYS A 196 0.82 4.92 25.53
C CYS A 196 2.31 5.23 25.33
N SER A 197 3.11 5.16 26.39
CA SER A 197 4.54 5.44 26.29
C SER A 197 5.31 4.37 25.50
N CYS A 198 4.73 3.18 25.38
CA CYS A 198 5.34 2.03 24.70
C CYS A 198 4.89 1.87 23.23
N LEU A 199 3.88 2.61 22.79
CA LEU A 199 3.31 2.51 21.44
C LEU A 199 3.13 3.90 20.81
N GLU A 200 3.71 4.07 19.64
CA GLU A 200 3.53 5.27 18.81
C GLU A 200 2.85 4.87 17.49
N PRO A 201 1.66 5.40 17.16
CA PRO A 201 1.04 5.13 15.87
C PRO A 201 1.92 5.67 14.74
N LEU A 202 2.26 4.82 13.77
CA LEU A 202 2.83 5.29 12.50
C LEU A 202 1.76 6.08 11.73
N PRO A 203 2.15 6.99 10.82
CA PRO A 203 1.21 7.69 9.96
C PRO A 203 0.35 6.69 9.18
N PHE A 204 -0.99 6.87 9.23
CA PHE A 204 -1.96 6.08 8.51
C PHE A 204 -3.17 6.93 8.14
N ASN A 205 -3.74 6.74 6.96
CA ASN A 205 -4.85 7.53 6.42
C ASN A 205 -5.68 6.74 5.39
N SER A 206 -5.35 5.45 5.20
CA SER A 206 -5.90 4.64 4.12
C SER A 206 -5.75 3.13 4.39
N GLY A 207 -6.23 2.29 3.47
CA GLY A 207 -6.02 0.84 3.48
C GLY A 207 -6.79 0.08 4.54
N TYR A 208 -6.27 -1.07 4.93
CA TYR A 208 -6.89 -2.02 5.87
C TYR A 208 -6.21 -2.05 7.25
N PHE A 209 -5.03 -1.45 7.35
CA PHE A 209 -4.12 -1.61 8.47
C PHE A 209 -3.73 -0.26 9.07
N MET A 210 -3.30 -0.31 10.29
CA MET A 210 -2.40 0.66 10.88
C MET A 210 -1.27 -0.08 11.60
N SER A 211 -0.19 0.61 11.89
CA SER A 211 0.92 0.03 12.63
C SER A 211 1.35 0.92 13.77
N PHE A 212 1.84 0.29 14.83
CA PHE A 212 2.52 0.94 15.94
C PHE A 212 4.02 0.71 15.84
N ASN A 213 4.80 1.75 16.12
CA ASN A 213 6.18 1.61 16.53
C ASN A 213 6.19 1.22 18.03
N VAL A 214 6.79 0.08 18.35
CA VAL A 214 6.91 -0.44 19.72
C VAL A 214 8.19 0.08 20.34
N ILE A 215 8.07 0.89 21.40
CA ILE A 215 9.17 1.63 22.01
C ILE A 215 9.70 0.87 23.22
N GLY A 216 11.00 0.58 23.21
CA GLY A 216 11.70 -0.05 24.33
C GLY A 216 11.37 -1.52 24.57
N LYS A 217 10.56 -2.14 23.71
CA LYS A 217 10.09 -3.53 23.83
C LYS A 217 10.13 -4.21 22.47
N ASP A 218 9.98 -5.54 22.46
CA ASP A 218 9.97 -6.35 21.23
C ASP A 218 8.54 -6.60 20.77
N SER A 219 8.25 -6.28 19.50
CA SER A 219 6.92 -6.39 18.91
C SER A 219 6.40 -7.84 18.85
N GLU A 220 7.31 -8.83 18.70
CA GLU A 220 6.93 -10.24 18.70
C GLU A 220 6.55 -10.74 20.09
N GLN A 221 7.20 -10.23 21.16
CA GLN A 221 6.79 -10.51 22.52
C GLN A 221 5.40 -9.93 22.79
N LEU A 222 5.14 -8.69 22.35
CA LEU A 222 3.82 -8.07 22.46
C LEU A 222 2.77 -8.85 21.68
N ARG A 223 3.07 -9.27 20.45
CA ARG A 223 2.16 -10.11 19.65
C ARG A 223 1.80 -11.40 20.38
N LYS A 224 2.80 -12.10 20.97
CA LYS A 224 2.57 -13.35 21.72
C LYS A 224 1.72 -13.11 22.97
N LYS A 225 1.99 -12.05 23.71
CA LYS A 225 1.20 -11.67 24.90
C LYS A 225 -0.27 -11.39 24.51
N LEU A 226 -0.50 -10.58 23.47
CA LEU A 226 -1.83 -10.30 22.95
C LEU A 226 -2.59 -11.57 22.55
N LEU A 227 -1.91 -12.49 21.87
CA LEU A 227 -2.53 -13.75 21.46
C LEU A 227 -2.87 -14.65 22.65
N ASN A 228 -1.92 -14.84 23.57
CA ASN A 228 -2.05 -15.85 24.63
C ASN A 228 -2.90 -15.39 25.81
N GLU A 229 -2.84 -14.11 26.17
CA GLU A 229 -3.50 -13.57 27.36
C GLU A 229 -4.80 -12.80 27.04
N TYR A 230 -4.88 -12.20 25.84
CA TYR A 230 -6.03 -11.37 25.43
C TYR A 230 -6.85 -11.98 24.28
N GLY A 231 -6.37 -13.05 23.65
CA GLY A 231 -7.03 -13.66 22.49
C GLY A 231 -7.04 -12.76 21.22
N ILE A 232 -6.12 -11.79 21.15
CA ILE A 232 -6.06 -10.81 20.07
C ILE A 232 -4.93 -11.18 19.10
N GLY A 233 -5.31 -11.43 17.82
CA GLY A 233 -4.38 -11.73 16.74
C GLY A 233 -3.91 -10.46 16.02
N VAL A 234 -2.61 -10.17 16.09
CA VAL A 234 -1.92 -9.09 15.38
C VAL A 234 -0.68 -9.62 14.67
N VAL A 235 0.03 -8.79 13.91
CA VAL A 235 1.23 -9.21 13.19
C VAL A 235 2.43 -8.37 13.61
N SER A 236 3.49 -9.04 14.08
CA SER A 236 4.81 -8.44 14.23
C SER A 236 5.49 -8.43 12.85
N ILE A 237 5.85 -7.28 12.34
CA ILE A 237 6.52 -7.12 11.03
C ILE A 237 8.03 -7.28 11.20
N ASP A 238 8.55 -6.65 12.22
CA ASP A 238 9.95 -6.71 12.67
C ASP A 238 9.97 -6.51 14.20
N SER A 239 11.13 -6.42 14.81
CA SER A 239 11.25 -6.28 16.28
C SER A 239 10.61 -5.00 16.86
N LYS A 240 10.25 -4.03 16.01
CA LYS A 240 9.73 -2.72 16.44
C LYS A 240 8.34 -2.41 15.92
N THR A 241 7.85 -3.11 14.90
CA THR A 241 6.62 -2.75 14.21
C THR A 241 5.52 -3.78 14.44
N LEU A 242 4.42 -3.35 15.06
CA LEU A 242 3.22 -4.15 15.28
C LEU A 242 2.11 -3.65 14.36
N ARG A 243 1.64 -4.51 13.43
CA ARG A 243 0.53 -4.20 12.52
C ARG A 243 -0.79 -4.70 13.08
N VAL A 244 -1.81 -3.84 13.04
CA VAL A 244 -3.20 -4.16 13.43
C VAL A 244 -4.11 -4.01 12.20
N ALA A 245 -4.92 -5.05 11.93
CA ALA A 245 -5.89 -5.03 10.85
C ALA A 245 -7.25 -4.55 11.37
N PHE A 246 -7.46 -3.23 11.43
CA PHE A 246 -8.73 -2.66 11.88
C PHE A 246 -9.91 -3.07 10.98
N SER A 247 -9.63 -3.40 9.73
CA SER A 247 -10.61 -3.89 8.77
C SER A 247 -11.25 -5.22 9.17
N SER A 248 -10.58 -6.02 10.02
CA SER A 248 -11.04 -7.35 10.44
C SER A 248 -11.76 -7.35 11.80
N ILE A 249 -11.87 -6.18 12.44
CA ILE A 249 -12.48 -6.04 13.77
C ILE A 249 -13.88 -5.45 13.62
N GLU A 250 -14.85 -6.00 14.31
CA GLU A 250 -16.21 -5.44 14.38
C GLU A 250 -16.16 -4.03 14.98
N LYS A 251 -16.96 -3.12 14.45
CA LYS A 251 -16.99 -1.70 14.83
C LYS A 251 -17.09 -1.49 16.34
N GLU A 252 -17.99 -2.25 16.98
CA GLU A 252 -18.31 -2.16 18.39
C GLU A 252 -17.18 -2.66 19.30
N LYS A 253 -16.24 -3.43 18.76
CA LYS A 253 -15.12 -4.02 19.50
C LYS A 253 -13.80 -3.24 19.33
N LEU A 254 -13.76 -2.27 18.41
CA LEU A 254 -12.50 -1.58 18.07
C LEU A 254 -11.87 -0.92 19.28
N GLU A 255 -12.60 -0.09 20.01
CA GLU A 255 -12.05 0.62 21.19
C GLU A 255 -11.52 -0.36 22.23
N THR A 256 -12.31 -1.38 22.60
CA THR A 256 -11.90 -2.41 23.56
C THR A 256 -10.64 -3.16 23.12
N VAL A 257 -10.51 -3.48 21.81
CA VAL A 257 -9.32 -4.15 21.29
C VAL A 257 -8.10 -3.24 21.37
N TYR A 258 -8.23 -1.96 21.05
CA TYR A 258 -7.12 -1.01 21.10
C TYR A 258 -6.71 -0.67 22.55
N GLU A 259 -7.67 -0.57 23.49
CA GLU A 259 -7.39 -0.48 24.94
C GLU A 259 -6.58 -1.70 25.42
N ALA A 260 -6.98 -2.90 25.02
CA ALA A 260 -6.27 -4.12 25.37
C ALA A 260 -4.85 -4.15 24.78
N ILE A 261 -4.65 -3.65 23.55
CA ILE A 261 -3.32 -3.53 22.92
C ILE A 261 -2.43 -2.57 23.75
N PHE A 262 -2.96 -1.42 24.18
CA PHE A 262 -2.21 -0.46 24.99
C PHE A 262 -1.85 -1.05 26.35
N LYS A 263 -2.83 -1.65 27.03
CA LYS A 263 -2.62 -2.32 28.32
C LYS A 263 -1.58 -3.43 28.23
N ALA A 264 -1.68 -4.31 27.26
CA ALA A 264 -0.72 -5.39 27.05
C ALA A 264 0.71 -4.88 26.79
N ALA A 265 0.84 -3.74 26.10
CA ALA A 265 2.13 -3.11 25.86
C ALA A 265 2.72 -2.49 27.14
N GLU A 266 1.92 -1.93 28.02
CA GLU A 266 2.37 -1.38 29.31
C GLU A 266 2.78 -2.47 30.31
N GLU A 267 2.10 -3.60 30.28
CA GLU A 267 2.37 -4.76 31.13
C GLU A 267 3.58 -5.60 30.69
N LEU A 268 4.08 -5.43 29.48
CA LEU A 268 5.22 -6.15 28.92
C LEU A 268 6.55 -5.60 29.48
#